data_644fed2c0e8eae53b1e89047c0273a02
#
_entry.id   644fed2c0e8eae53b1e89047c0273a02
#
_cell.length_a   1.000
_cell.length_b   1.000
_cell.length_c   1.000
_cell.angle_alpha   90.00
_cell.angle_beta   90.00
_cell.angle_gamma   90.00
#
_symmetry.space_group_name_H-M   'P 1'
#
loop_
_entity.id
_entity.type
_entity.pdbx_description
1 polymer ?
#
loop_
_entity_poly.entity_id
_entity_poly.type
_entity_poly.pdbx_seq_one_letter_code
_entity_poly.pdbx_strand_id
1 'polypeptide(L)'
;MTSQYAHTIEALSSNERLFTMPVDKIMADLGKHLAECLEVSRVNIWLFNDPENSIDCIGHYDARTGEFSKGDRLFMGNIPSYYKHLKSNKAIVIEDVETSPVTSEIRDGYCAEHGVTALLDVPIRMQGRLRGVLCYEHTQGPRKWKEGEIEFALSVNQVVSLALETVKRRSIQQELMEVLKEKELLMKEMHHRIKNNLSVLVSLLRMQGRDSENPEVQSILSECEGRIHSMARVHEQLYHSGNYIKVRLDEYLANLVNEFKDSIGRMGQHIEIKYELEPSSIETARAIDLGLILMEILNNAFKHAFRPGDTGNQILVTLESAGDELRLTIADNGVGFDPRSVSVKSLGISLIEDLSEQINARLEVQSQSSGTTHTLYI
;
A
#
# COMPACT_ATOMS: atom_id res chain seq x y z
N MET A 1 -24.72 38.54 7.56
CA MET A 1 -23.43 38.77 6.84
C MET A 1 -23.53 39.99 5.94
N THR A 2 -22.52 40.86 5.91
CA THR A 2 -22.47 41.94 4.90
C THR A 2 -22.16 41.33 3.52
N SER A 3 -22.56 42.01 2.44
CA SER A 3 -22.28 41.56 1.06
C SER A 3 -20.78 41.31 0.82
N GLN A 4 -19.92 42.09 1.46
CA GLN A 4 -18.44 41.95 1.39
C GLN A 4 -17.95 40.62 1.98
N TYR A 5 -18.47 40.17 3.13
CA TYR A 5 -18.07 38.91 3.76
C TYR A 5 -18.44 37.71 2.89
N ALA A 6 -19.66 37.71 2.33
CA ALA A 6 -20.09 36.65 1.44
C ALA A 6 -19.20 36.52 0.20
N HIS A 7 -18.87 37.67 -0.43
CA HIS A 7 -17.99 37.69 -1.61
C HIS A 7 -16.57 37.20 -1.30
N THR A 8 -16.02 37.57 -0.12
CA THR A 8 -14.69 37.07 0.29
C THR A 8 -14.68 35.57 0.51
N ILE A 9 -15.72 35.00 1.16
CA ILE A 9 -15.82 33.56 1.39
C ILE A 9 -15.92 32.81 0.04
N GLU A 10 -16.71 33.32 -0.89
CA GLU A 10 -16.85 32.77 -2.24
C GLU A 10 -15.50 32.80 -3.00
N ALA A 11 -14.80 33.92 -2.95
CA ALA A 11 -13.48 34.05 -3.57
C ALA A 11 -12.45 33.10 -2.98
N LEU A 12 -12.44 32.92 -1.64
CA LEU A 12 -11.58 31.95 -0.97
C LEU A 12 -11.92 30.51 -1.35
N SER A 13 -13.19 30.17 -1.38
CA SER A 13 -13.66 28.81 -1.72
C SER A 13 -13.35 28.42 -3.17
N SER A 14 -13.29 29.41 -4.07
CA SER A 14 -12.98 29.24 -5.49
C SER A 14 -11.48 29.36 -5.80
N ASN A 15 -10.65 29.69 -4.82
CA ASN A 15 -9.22 29.88 -5.02
C ASN A 15 -8.48 28.54 -5.05
N GLU A 16 -8.19 28.03 -6.25
CA GLU A 16 -7.48 26.76 -6.44
C GLU A 16 -6.13 26.73 -5.73
N ARG A 17 -5.41 27.83 -5.63
CA ARG A 17 -4.11 27.90 -4.94
C ARG A 17 -4.23 27.56 -3.45
N LEU A 18 -5.33 27.94 -2.81
CA LEU A 18 -5.59 27.62 -1.39
C LEU A 18 -5.63 26.10 -1.13
N PHE A 19 -6.08 25.32 -2.11
CA PHE A 19 -6.24 23.87 -2.02
C PHE A 19 -5.09 23.04 -2.63
N THR A 20 -4.11 23.72 -3.25
CA THR A 20 -3.00 23.07 -3.95
C THR A 20 -1.63 23.42 -3.40
N MET A 21 -1.50 24.59 -2.77
CA MET A 21 -0.24 25.09 -2.22
C MET A 21 -0.24 25.00 -0.69
N PRO A 22 0.93 24.83 -0.06
CA PRO A 22 1.06 25.00 1.40
C PRO A 22 0.56 26.39 1.84
N VAL A 23 -0.15 26.42 2.99
CA VAL A 23 -0.80 27.66 3.48
C VAL A 23 0.19 28.78 3.74
N ASP A 24 1.41 28.47 4.18
CA ASP A 24 2.48 29.47 4.36
C ASP A 24 2.86 30.19 3.05
N LYS A 25 2.62 29.58 1.89
CA LYS A 25 2.86 30.19 0.58
C LYS A 25 1.80 31.20 0.15
N ILE A 26 0.58 31.04 0.67
CA ILE A 26 -0.57 31.88 0.33
C ILE A 26 -0.98 32.81 1.46
N MET A 27 -0.36 32.66 2.63
CA MET A 27 -0.76 33.39 3.85
C MET A 27 -0.60 34.89 3.72
N ALA A 28 0.37 35.38 2.95
CA ALA A 28 0.53 36.82 2.72
C ALA A 28 -0.71 37.44 2.06
N ASP A 29 -1.21 36.80 0.98
CA ASP A 29 -2.41 37.26 0.26
C ASP A 29 -3.67 37.04 1.09
N LEU A 30 -3.80 35.85 1.71
CA LEU A 30 -4.93 35.50 2.58
C LEU A 30 -5.01 36.44 3.79
N GLY A 31 -3.91 36.60 4.52
CA GLY A 31 -3.84 37.44 5.69
C GLY A 31 -4.19 38.89 5.40
N LYS A 32 -3.70 39.44 4.28
CA LYS A 32 -4.03 40.79 3.82
C LYS A 32 -5.54 40.95 3.61
N HIS A 33 -6.16 40.09 2.82
CA HIS A 33 -7.60 40.16 2.55
C HIS A 33 -8.45 40.04 3.82
N LEU A 34 -8.07 39.13 4.73
CA LEU A 34 -8.78 38.94 5.98
C LEU A 34 -8.61 40.11 6.93
N ALA A 35 -7.40 40.71 7.01
CA ALA A 35 -7.14 41.89 7.81
C ALA A 35 -7.93 43.12 7.33
N GLU A 36 -8.02 43.29 6.00
CA GLU A 36 -8.82 44.35 5.38
C GLU A 36 -10.34 44.14 5.63
N CYS A 37 -10.84 42.90 5.49
CA CYS A 37 -12.25 42.61 5.73
C CYS A 37 -12.72 42.82 7.15
N LEU A 38 -11.90 42.46 8.13
CA LEU A 38 -12.22 42.57 9.55
C LEU A 38 -11.66 43.83 10.20
N GLU A 39 -10.93 44.67 9.45
CA GLU A 39 -10.25 45.86 9.97
C GLU A 39 -9.41 45.52 11.21
N VAL A 40 -8.63 44.43 11.14
CA VAL A 40 -7.73 43.99 12.23
C VAL A 40 -6.28 44.28 11.87
N SER A 41 -5.47 44.42 12.92
CA SER A 41 -4.05 44.74 12.79
C SER A 41 -3.22 43.56 12.31
N ARG A 42 -3.59 42.33 12.68
CA ARG A 42 -2.81 41.13 12.43
C ARG A 42 -3.72 39.92 12.18
N VAL A 43 -3.28 39.02 11.28
CA VAL A 43 -3.93 37.73 11.04
C VAL A 43 -2.87 36.65 11.05
N ASN A 44 -3.05 35.61 11.88
CA ASN A 44 -2.07 34.55 12.07
C ASN A 44 -2.71 33.17 11.91
N ILE A 45 -1.93 32.22 11.40
CA ILE A 45 -2.27 30.79 11.45
C ILE A 45 -1.22 30.05 12.26
N TRP A 46 -1.68 29.33 13.25
CA TRP A 46 -0.87 28.50 14.11
C TRP A 46 -1.26 27.05 13.96
N LEU A 47 -0.29 26.14 13.88
CA LEU A 47 -0.54 24.70 13.82
C LEU A 47 0.19 23.97 14.95
N PHE A 48 -0.47 22.98 15.53
CA PHE A 48 0.13 22.12 16.54
C PHE A 48 1.14 21.16 15.91
N ASN A 49 2.30 21.01 16.61
CA ASN A 49 3.26 19.96 16.29
C ASN A 49 2.79 18.59 16.80
N ASP A 50 3.32 17.54 16.21
CA ASP A 50 3.13 16.17 16.69
C ASP A 50 4.39 15.69 17.45
N PRO A 51 4.33 15.33 18.76
CA PRO A 51 3.16 15.36 19.66
C PRO A 51 2.74 16.79 20.00
N GLU A 52 1.47 17.01 20.36
CA GLU A 52 0.86 18.33 20.63
C GLU A 52 1.45 19.02 21.87
N ASN A 53 2.78 19.24 21.88
CA ASN A 53 3.50 19.91 22.98
C ASN A 53 3.78 21.40 22.70
N SER A 54 3.69 21.82 21.45
CA SER A 54 3.83 23.21 21.02
C SER A 54 2.91 23.55 19.85
N ILE A 55 2.69 24.82 19.65
CA ILE A 55 2.00 25.40 18.50
C ILE A 55 2.93 26.38 17.81
N ASP A 56 3.11 26.24 16.52
CA ASP A 56 4.01 27.08 15.71
C ASP A 56 3.21 28.00 14.80
N CYS A 57 3.61 29.26 14.73
CA CYS A 57 3.08 30.23 13.78
C CYS A 57 3.63 29.91 12.38
N ILE A 58 2.77 29.33 11.52
CA ILE A 58 3.12 29.00 10.14
C ILE A 58 2.96 30.18 9.18
N GLY A 59 2.27 31.23 9.61
CA GLY A 59 2.08 32.45 8.83
C GLY A 59 1.44 33.55 9.65
N HIS A 60 2.02 34.72 9.58
CA HIS A 60 1.58 35.93 10.22
C HIS A 60 1.61 37.08 9.21
N TYR A 61 0.51 37.78 9.05
CA TYR A 61 0.41 39.01 8.28
C TYR A 61 0.14 40.18 9.23
N ASP A 62 0.96 41.22 9.17
CA ASP A 62 0.80 42.48 9.93
C ASP A 62 0.34 43.60 8.97
N ALA A 63 -0.90 44.04 9.10
CA ALA A 63 -1.48 45.06 8.26
C ALA A 63 -0.87 46.47 8.49
N ARG A 64 -0.18 46.69 9.64
CA ARG A 64 0.46 47.96 9.96
C ARG A 64 1.75 48.17 9.14
N THR A 65 2.48 47.10 8.89
CA THR A 65 3.73 47.12 8.10
C THR A 65 3.55 46.59 6.69
N GLY A 66 2.49 45.83 6.45
CA GLY A 66 2.28 45.10 5.21
C GLY A 66 3.19 43.85 5.05
N GLU A 67 3.87 43.45 6.14
CA GLU A 67 4.85 42.38 6.12
C GLU A 67 4.23 41.01 6.44
N PHE A 68 4.80 40.00 5.83
CA PHE A 68 4.52 38.61 6.15
C PHE A 68 5.73 38.02 6.89
N SER A 69 5.48 37.34 8.00
CA SER A 69 6.51 36.60 8.75
C SER A 69 6.01 35.26 9.25
N LYS A 70 6.90 34.46 9.86
CA LYS A 70 6.63 33.19 10.52
C LYS A 70 7.72 32.86 11.52
N GLY A 71 7.45 31.93 12.43
CA GLY A 71 8.50 31.36 13.29
C GLY A 71 8.25 31.48 14.78
N ASP A 72 7.21 32.18 15.25
CA ASP A 72 6.85 32.17 16.65
C ASP A 72 6.41 30.79 17.10
N ARG A 73 6.72 30.45 18.37
CA ARG A 73 6.37 29.18 19.00
C ARG A 73 5.86 29.37 20.41
N LEU A 74 4.75 28.73 20.74
CA LEU A 74 4.21 28.64 22.08
C LEU A 74 4.16 27.19 22.55
N PHE A 75 4.63 26.96 23.80
CA PHE A 75 4.59 25.62 24.38
C PHE A 75 3.29 25.46 25.18
N MET A 76 2.58 24.33 24.91
CA MET A 76 1.27 24.05 25.52
C MET A 76 1.34 23.92 27.05
N GLY A 77 2.49 23.53 27.61
CA GLY A 77 2.73 23.50 29.04
C GLY A 77 2.69 24.88 29.71
N ASN A 78 2.94 25.94 28.94
CA ASN A 78 2.91 27.32 29.45
C ASN A 78 1.53 27.98 29.33
N ILE A 79 0.61 27.37 28.55
CA ILE A 79 -0.72 27.93 28.25
C ILE A 79 -1.85 26.87 28.42
N PRO A 80 -1.88 26.11 29.53
CA PRO A 80 -2.82 25.00 29.68
C PRO A 80 -4.28 25.43 29.71
N SER A 81 -4.61 26.56 30.32
CA SER A 81 -5.96 27.10 30.40
C SER A 81 -6.43 27.58 29.01
N TYR A 82 -5.60 28.35 28.33
CA TYR A 82 -5.88 28.82 26.97
C TYR A 82 -6.08 27.64 26.01
N TYR A 83 -5.23 26.63 26.08
CA TYR A 83 -5.36 25.40 25.29
C TYR A 83 -6.68 24.65 25.57
N LYS A 84 -7.13 24.60 26.82
CA LYS A 84 -8.44 24.04 27.17
C LYS A 84 -9.59 24.83 26.52
N HIS A 85 -9.49 26.16 26.49
CA HIS A 85 -10.48 27.00 25.81
C HIS A 85 -10.51 26.75 24.31
N LEU A 86 -9.36 26.60 23.62
CA LEU A 86 -9.27 26.24 22.23
C LEU A 86 -9.96 24.86 21.93
N LYS A 87 -9.82 23.91 22.85
CA LYS A 87 -10.47 22.59 22.70
C LYS A 87 -11.99 22.66 22.84
N SER A 88 -12.49 23.49 23.73
CA SER A 88 -13.90 23.47 24.18
C SER A 88 -14.80 24.42 23.39
N ASN A 89 -14.26 25.49 22.80
CA ASN A 89 -15.03 26.53 22.15
C ASN A 89 -14.98 26.47 20.64
N LYS A 90 -15.98 27.03 19.97
CA LYS A 90 -16.00 27.26 18.52
C LYS A 90 -15.16 28.47 18.12
N ALA A 91 -15.12 29.48 18.99
CA ALA A 91 -14.27 30.67 18.89
C ALA A 91 -13.97 31.18 20.30
N ILE A 92 -12.82 31.82 20.47
CA ILE A 92 -12.45 32.59 21.67
C ILE A 92 -12.54 34.04 21.26
N VAL A 93 -13.43 34.78 21.94
CA VAL A 93 -13.71 36.19 21.65
C VAL A 93 -13.26 37.00 22.85
N ILE A 94 -12.22 37.82 22.69
CA ILE A 94 -11.62 38.65 23.72
C ILE A 94 -11.70 40.10 23.28
N GLU A 95 -12.50 40.87 23.95
CA GLU A 95 -12.69 42.32 23.69
C GLU A 95 -11.58 43.18 24.33
N ASP A 96 -10.99 42.69 25.43
CA ASP A 96 -9.90 43.34 26.13
C ASP A 96 -8.98 42.27 26.75
N VAL A 97 -7.75 42.21 26.27
CA VAL A 97 -6.71 41.25 26.71
C VAL A 97 -6.33 41.49 28.18
N GLU A 98 -6.30 42.74 28.64
CA GLU A 98 -5.87 43.11 30.00
C GLU A 98 -6.83 42.60 31.08
N THR A 99 -8.13 42.61 30.78
CA THR A 99 -9.18 42.25 31.76
C THR A 99 -9.65 40.84 31.66
N SER A 100 -9.35 40.14 30.53
CA SER A 100 -9.82 38.78 30.30
C SER A 100 -9.04 37.75 31.11
N PRO A 101 -9.72 36.85 31.86
CA PRO A 101 -9.04 35.75 32.55
C PRO A 101 -8.52 34.68 31.55
N VAL A 102 -9.05 34.61 30.34
CA VAL A 102 -8.67 33.62 29.32
C VAL A 102 -7.29 33.91 28.78
N THR A 103 -6.88 35.16 28.70
CA THR A 103 -5.60 35.62 28.17
C THR A 103 -4.47 35.66 29.20
N SER A 104 -4.75 35.37 30.48
CA SER A 104 -3.79 35.52 31.59
C SER A 104 -2.44 34.82 31.35
N GLU A 105 -2.43 33.70 30.61
CA GLU A 105 -1.22 32.91 30.31
C GLU A 105 -0.43 33.45 29.10
N ILE A 106 -1.05 34.25 28.22
CA ILE A 106 -0.43 34.79 26.99
C ILE A 106 -0.29 36.33 27.05
N ARG A 107 -0.91 37.01 28.03
CA ARG A 107 -0.97 38.45 28.12
C ARG A 107 0.41 39.10 28.25
N ASP A 108 1.16 38.74 29.28
CA ASP A 108 2.44 39.36 29.63
C ASP A 108 3.59 38.92 28.71
N GLY A 109 3.38 37.84 27.96
CA GLY A 109 4.29 37.33 26.91
C GLY A 109 3.84 37.79 25.51
N TYR A 110 3.21 36.90 24.80
CA TYR A 110 2.84 37.06 23.37
C TYR A 110 2.04 38.35 23.10
N CYS A 111 0.99 38.61 23.89
CA CYS A 111 0.15 39.77 23.62
C CYS A 111 0.91 41.08 23.86
N ALA A 112 1.70 41.16 24.94
CA ALA A 112 2.50 42.37 25.26
C ALA A 112 3.61 42.58 24.20
N GLU A 113 4.31 41.53 23.79
CA GLU A 113 5.38 41.60 22.80
C GLU A 113 4.87 42.15 21.43
N HIS A 114 3.67 41.72 21.02
CA HIS A 114 3.08 42.11 19.75
C HIS A 114 2.08 43.29 19.84
N GLY A 115 1.82 43.79 21.04
CA GLY A 115 0.89 44.89 21.28
C GLY A 115 -0.58 44.52 21.06
N VAL A 116 -0.94 43.24 21.23
CA VAL A 116 -2.30 42.73 21.03
C VAL A 116 -3.18 43.17 22.19
N THR A 117 -4.28 43.86 21.91
CA THR A 117 -5.23 44.39 22.89
C THR A 117 -6.59 43.72 22.87
N ALA A 118 -7.00 43.19 21.72
CA ALA A 118 -8.18 42.34 21.54
C ALA A 118 -7.93 41.26 20.50
N LEU A 119 -8.58 40.10 20.63
CA LEU A 119 -8.39 38.99 19.71
C LEU A 119 -9.67 38.18 19.47
N LEU A 120 -9.76 37.60 18.32
CA LEU A 120 -10.76 36.62 17.94
C LEU A 120 -10.03 35.38 17.35
N ASP A 121 -10.02 34.29 18.12
CA ASP A 121 -9.31 33.08 17.78
C ASP A 121 -10.30 31.97 17.43
N VAL A 122 -10.13 31.38 16.26
CA VAL A 122 -10.99 30.31 15.75
C VAL A 122 -10.21 29.01 15.62
N PRO A 123 -10.52 27.99 16.44
CA PRO A 123 -9.82 26.71 16.41
C PRO A 123 -9.97 25.99 15.06
N ILE A 124 -8.85 25.65 14.44
CA ILE A 124 -8.78 24.85 13.22
C ILE A 124 -8.94 23.39 13.61
N ARG A 125 -9.98 22.73 13.08
CA ARG A 125 -10.26 21.32 13.34
C ARG A 125 -10.21 20.52 12.03
N MET A 126 -9.46 19.42 12.06
CA MET A 126 -9.38 18.48 10.96
C MET A 126 -9.79 17.09 11.47
N GLN A 127 -10.77 16.47 10.84
CA GLN A 127 -11.33 15.18 11.28
C GLN A 127 -11.78 15.18 12.76
N GLY A 128 -12.39 16.29 13.21
CA GLY A 128 -12.85 16.49 14.59
C GLY A 128 -11.76 16.77 15.64
N ARG A 129 -10.49 16.71 15.29
CA ARG A 129 -9.36 17.00 16.19
C ARG A 129 -8.88 18.43 16.01
N LEU A 130 -8.55 19.07 17.14
CA LEU A 130 -7.91 20.37 17.12
C LEU A 130 -6.51 20.24 16.48
N ARG A 131 -6.23 21.04 15.45
CA ARG A 131 -4.95 21.03 14.72
C ARG A 131 -4.25 22.36 14.69
N GLY A 132 -4.94 23.44 15.07
CA GLY A 132 -4.37 24.77 15.08
C GLY A 132 -5.39 25.82 15.46
N VAL A 133 -5.06 27.06 15.18
CA VAL A 133 -5.93 28.22 15.39
C VAL A 133 -5.66 29.27 14.31
N LEU A 134 -6.73 29.89 13.82
CA LEU A 134 -6.70 31.10 13.00
C LEU A 134 -7.04 32.29 13.90
N CYS A 135 -6.09 33.21 14.02
CA CYS A 135 -6.17 34.35 14.94
C CYS A 135 -6.37 35.64 14.17
N TYR A 136 -7.27 36.49 14.69
CA TYR A 136 -7.50 37.87 14.24
C TYR A 136 -7.22 38.78 15.42
N GLU A 137 -6.20 39.65 15.33
CA GLU A 137 -5.67 40.43 16.45
C GLU A 137 -5.78 41.93 16.17
N HIS A 138 -6.20 42.65 17.20
CA HIS A 138 -6.30 44.11 17.20
C HIS A 138 -5.30 44.71 18.19
N THR A 139 -4.66 45.83 17.80
CA THR A 139 -3.56 46.47 18.58
C THR A 139 -3.85 47.93 18.96
N GLN A 140 -5.06 48.42 18.70
CA GLN A 140 -5.39 49.84 18.91
C GLN A 140 -6.39 50.06 20.05
N GLY A 141 -6.24 49.28 21.15
CA GLY A 141 -7.13 49.28 22.30
C GLY A 141 -8.20 48.21 22.30
N PRO A 142 -9.03 48.15 23.33
CA PRO A 142 -10.13 47.18 23.41
C PRO A 142 -11.07 47.29 22.21
N ARG A 143 -11.61 46.14 21.75
CA ARG A 143 -12.50 46.05 20.57
C ARG A 143 -13.70 45.16 20.85
N LYS A 144 -14.89 45.64 20.57
CA LYS A 144 -16.09 44.81 20.52
C LYS A 144 -16.21 44.14 19.20
N TRP A 145 -16.34 42.79 19.22
CA TRP A 145 -16.53 41.99 18.03
C TRP A 145 -18.02 41.88 17.71
N LYS A 146 -18.40 42.26 16.48
CA LYS A 146 -19.77 42.14 15.99
C LYS A 146 -20.09 40.67 15.65
N GLU A 147 -21.34 40.25 15.81
CA GLU A 147 -21.78 38.90 15.50
C GLU A 147 -21.45 38.50 14.06
N GLY A 148 -21.64 39.40 13.08
CA GLY A 148 -21.29 39.14 11.66
C GLY A 148 -19.77 38.95 11.43
N GLU A 149 -18.90 39.57 12.24
CA GLU A 149 -17.43 39.38 12.18
C GLU A 149 -17.05 37.98 12.68
N ILE A 150 -17.71 37.54 13.76
CA ILE A 150 -17.51 36.18 14.33
C ILE A 150 -17.99 35.10 13.35
N GLU A 151 -19.19 35.28 12.77
CA GLU A 151 -19.72 34.39 11.73
C GLU A 151 -18.81 34.29 10.50
N PHE A 152 -18.28 35.44 10.06
CA PHE A 152 -17.33 35.51 8.95
C PHE A 152 -16.04 34.74 9.28
N ALA A 153 -15.43 34.99 10.46
CA ALA A 153 -14.23 34.30 10.91
C ALA A 153 -14.41 32.78 11.02
N LEU A 154 -15.58 32.33 11.51
CA LEU A 154 -15.94 30.91 11.57
C LEU A 154 -16.06 30.31 10.15
N SER A 155 -16.68 31.03 9.22
CA SER A 155 -16.83 30.58 7.83
C SER A 155 -15.50 30.50 7.09
N VAL A 156 -14.64 31.50 7.25
CA VAL A 156 -13.27 31.48 6.71
C VAL A 156 -12.47 30.32 7.28
N ASN A 157 -12.58 30.09 8.60
CA ASN A 157 -11.88 28.99 9.25
C ASN A 157 -12.29 27.61 8.70
N GLN A 158 -13.56 27.43 8.30
CA GLN A 158 -13.99 26.20 7.62
C GLN A 158 -13.29 25.99 6.30
N VAL A 159 -13.18 27.05 5.46
CA VAL A 159 -12.47 27.00 4.18
C VAL A 159 -10.98 26.71 4.38
N VAL A 160 -10.34 27.41 5.33
CA VAL A 160 -8.92 27.20 5.67
C VAL A 160 -8.68 25.79 6.19
N SER A 161 -9.56 25.29 7.08
CA SER A 161 -9.46 23.91 7.61
C SER A 161 -9.55 22.87 6.50
N LEU A 162 -10.50 23.03 5.57
CA LEU A 162 -10.65 22.15 4.40
C LEU A 162 -9.44 22.21 3.47
N ALA A 163 -8.89 23.40 3.25
CA ALA A 163 -7.71 23.60 2.42
C ALA A 163 -6.48 22.90 3.03
N LEU A 164 -6.23 23.10 4.34
CA LEU A 164 -5.16 22.42 5.06
C LEU A 164 -5.28 20.90 5.01
N GLU A 165 -6.50 20.36 5.21
CA GLU A 165 -6.76 18.94 5.14
C GLU A 165 -6.51 18.39 3.72
N THR A 166 -6.94 19.12 2.69
CA THR A 166 -6.77 18.74 1.29
C THR A 166 -5.30 18.70 0.89
N VAL A 167 -4.53 19.73 1.25
CA VAL A 167 -3.08 19.80 0.97
C VAL A 167 -2.34 18.68 1.68
N LYS A 168 -2.63 18.44 2.96
CA LYS A 168 -2.01 17.36 3.74
C LYS A 168 -2.34 15.98 3.14
N ARG A 169 -3.59 15.74 2.76
CA ARG A 169 -4.01 14.49 2.15
C ARG A 169 -3.28 14.23 0.82
N ARG A 170 -3.15 15.25 -0.02
CA ARG A 170 -2.41 15.15 -1.29
C ARG A 170 -0.94 14.82 -1.06
N SER A 171 -0.28 15.47 -0.10
CA SER A 171 1.11 15.19 0.25
C SER A 171 1.31 13.74 0.67
N ILE A 172 0.45 13.21 1.55
CA ILE A 172 0.51 11.82 1.99
C ILE A 172 0.26 10.84 0.82
N GLN A 173 -0.71 11.16 -0.06
CA GLN A 173 -0.98 10.33 -1.24
C GLN A 173 0.22 10.29 -2.19
N GLN A 174 0.89 11.42 -2.39
CA GLN A 174 2.06 11.50 -3.25
C GLN A 174 3.23 10.70 -2.68
N GLU A 175 3.51 10.85 -1.39
CA GLU A 175 4.54 10.07 -0.68
C GLU A 175 4.25 8.55 -0.76
N LEU A 176 2.99 8.16 -0.55
CA LEU A 176 2.58 6.75 -0.68
C LEU A 176 2.79 6.21 -2.10
N MET A 177 2.47 7.00 -3.12
CA MET A 177 2.69 6.61 -4.52
C MET A 177 4.17 6.45 -4.84
N GLU A 178 5.04 7.31 -4.30
CA GLU A 178 6.49 7.22 -4.47
C GLU A 178 7.03 5.93 -3.83
N VAL A 179 6.62 5.64 -2.58
CA VAL A 179 7.01 4.41 -1.87
C VAL A 179 6.52 3.15 -2.60
N LEU A 180 5.28 3.17 -3.12
CA LEU A 180 4.74 2.04 -3.90
C LEU A 180 5.55 1.81 -5.17
N LYS A 181 5.89 2.87 -5.90
CA LYS A 181 6.70 2.80 -7.13
C LYS A 181 8.11 2.28 -6.86
N GLU A 182 8.73 2.72 -5.78
CA GLU A 182 10.03 2.21 -5.35
C GLU A 182 9.95 0.71 -5.01
N LYS A 183 8.93 0.31 -4.26
CA LYS A 183 8.68 -1.09 -3.93
C LYS A 183 8.51 -1.96 -5.19
N GLU A 184 7.75 -1.50 -6.17
CA GLU A 184 7.59 -2.21 -7.45
C GLU A 184 8.91 -2.38 -8.19
N LEU A 185 9.74 -1.33 -8.23
CA LEU A 185 11.06 -1.39 -8.86
C LEU A 185 11.98 -2.39 -8.17
N LEU A 186 12.03 -2.37 -6.84
CA LEU A 186 12.83 -3.32 -6.06
C LEU A 186 12.36 -4.77 -6.26
N MET A 187 11.05 -5.01 -6.30
CA MET A 187 10.50 -6.33 -6.61
C MET A 187 10.94 -6.82 -7.99
N LYS A 188 10.86 -5.97 -9.01
CA LYS A 188 11.30 -6.31 -10.37
C LYS A 188 12.79 -6.66 -10.42
N GLU A 189 13.63 -5.88 -9.77
CA GLU A 189 15.08 -6.16 -9.67
C GLU A 189 15.35 -7.48 -8.94
N MET A 190 14.65 -7.74 -7.85
CA MET A 190 14.77 -9.00 -7.10
C MET A 190 14.46 -10.21 -7.99
N HIS A 191 13.42 -10.12 -8.82
CA HIS A 191 13.06 -11.21 -9.73
C HIS A 191 14.10 -11.43 -10.84
N HIS A 192 14.65 -10.35 -11.39
CA HIS A 192 15.75 -10.47 -12.33
C HIS A 192 16.97 -11.15 -11.69
N ARG A 193 17.25 -10.86 -10.42
CA ARG A 193 18.34 -11.53 -9.69
C ARG A 193 18.06 -12.99 -9.40
N ILE A 194 16.84 -13.36 -9.03
CA ILE A 194 16.43 -14.75 -8.84
C ILE A 194 16.63 -15.54 -10.15
N LYS A 195 16.12 -15.03 -11.28
CA LYS A 195 16.32 -15.65 -12.61
C LYS A 195 17.80 -15.84 -12.94
N ASN A 196 18.62 -14.82 -12.71
CA ASN A 196 20.06 -14.89 -12.96
C ASN A 196 20.75 -15.93 -12.07
N ASN A 197 20.40 -16.00 -10.78
CA ASN A 197 20.95 -16.95 -9.83
C ASN A 197 20.58 -18.40 -10.22
N LEU A 198 19.31 -18.63 -10.60
CA LEU A 198 18.86 -19.93 -11.08
C LEU A 198 19.60 -20.34 -12.37
N SER A 199 19.85 -19.42 -13.30
CA SER A 199 20.62 -19.67 -14.52
C SER A 199 22.09 -20.04 -14.24
N VAL A 200 22.71 -19.42 -13.23
CA VAL A 200 24.05 -19.79 -12.76
C VAL A 200 24.07 -21.21 -12.18
N LEU A 201 23.09 -21.55 -11.35
CA LEU A 201 22.96 -22.91 -10.79
C LEU A 201 22.82 -23.96 -11.86
N VAL A 202 21.96 -23.73 -12.89
CA VAL A 202 21.83 -24.61 -14.05
C VAL A 202 23.17 -24.80 -14.75
N SER A 203 23.92 -23.71 -14.96
CA SER A 203 25.23 -23.78 -15.64
C SER A 203 26.25 -24.60 -14.84
N LEU A 204 26.24 -24.46 -13.50
CA LEU A 204 27.12 -25.24 -12.62
C LEU A 204 26.74 -26.72 -12.63
N LEU A 205 25.46 -27.08 -12.54
CA LEU A 205 24.99 -28.49 -12.60
C LEU A 205 25.37 -29.12 -13.94
N ARG A 206 25.19 -28.39 -15.04
CA ARG A 206 25.55 -28.86 -16.40
C ARG A 206 27.05 -29.09 -16.54
N MET A 207 27.87 -28.24 -15.96
CA MET A 207 29.33 -28.39 -15.95
C MET A 207 29.73 -29.63 -15.15
N GLN A 208 29.20 -29.81 -13.94
CA GLN A 208 29.46 -31.00 -13.09
C GLN A 208 28.98 -32.30 -13.77
N GLY A 209 27.84 -32.26 -14.45
CA GLY A 209 27.32 -33.40 -15.18
C GLY A 209 28.21 -33.82 -16.36
N ARG A 210 28.83 -32.88 -17.08
CA ARG A 210 29.79 -33.15 -18.14
C ARG A 210 31.12 -33.73 -17.65
N ASP A 211 31.56 -33.30 -16.47
CA ASP A 211 32.82 -33.72 -15.85
C ASP A 211 32.69 -35.11 -15.17
N SER A 212 31.49 -35.60 -14.94
CA SER A 212 31.25 -36.90 -14.28
C SER A 212 31.27 -38.04 -15.32
N GLU A 213 32.06 -39.09 -15.07
CA GLU A 213 32.06 -40.32 -15.88
C GLU A 213 30.94 -41.32 -15.45
N ASN A 214 30.26 -41.07 -14.32
CA ASN A 214 29.20 -41.93 -13.81
C ASN A 214 27.84 -41.58 -14.44
N PRO A 215 27.21 -42.46 -15.23
CA PRO A 215 25.90 -42.19 -15.88
C PRO A 215 24.78 -41.90 -14.89
N GLU A 216 24.80 -42.52 -13.71
CA GLU A 216 23.80 -42.28 -12.65
C GLU A 216 23.89 -40.85 -12.10
N VAL A 217 25.12 -40.33 -11.86
CA VAL A 217 25.35 -38.97 -11.45
C VAL A 217 24.93 -37.99 -12.54
N GLN A 218 25.24 -38.26 -13.79
CA GLN A 218 24.79 -37.45 -14.93
C GLN A 218 23.26 -37.35 -15.00
N SER A 219 22.55 -38.50 -14.80
CA SER A 219 21.09 -38.54 -14.77
C SER A 219 20.51 -37.68 -13.64
N ILE A 220 21.03 -37.82 -12.44
CA ILE A 220 20.59 -37.01 -11.26
C ILE A 220 20.80 -35.53 -11.49
N LEU A 221 21.97 -35.12 -11.97
CA LEU A 221 22.28 -33.71 -12.25
C LEU A 221 21.39 -33.12 -13.34
N SER A 222 21.08 -33.90 -14.41
CA SER A 222 20.14 -33.50 -15.46
C SER A 222 18.73 -33.34 -14.93
N GLU A 223 18.29 -34.19 -14.00
CA GLU A 223 17.00 -34.04 -13.34
C GLU A 223 16.94 -32.77 -12.47
N CYS A 224 17.97 -32.49 -11.69
CA CYS A 224 18.09 -31.24 -10.92
C CYS A 224 18.07 -30.00 -11.84
N GLU A 225 18.76 -30.03 -12.99
CA GLU A 225 18.72 -28.97 -14.00
C GLU A 225 17.29 -28.72 -14.47
N GLY A 226 16.55 -29.77 -14.82
CA GLY A 226 15.15 -29.68 -15.25
C GLY A 226 14.23 -29.04 -14.21
N ARG A 227 14.43 -29.37 -12.93
CA ARG A 227 13.68 -28.79 -11.82
C ARG A 227 13.96 -27.31 -11.63
N ILE A 228 15.24 -26.89 -11.67
CA ILE A 228 15.61 -25.49 -11.57
C ILE A 228 15.03 -24.68 -12.76
N HIS A 229 15.01 -25.25 -13.95
CA HIS A 229 14.34 -24.63 -15.10
C HIS A 229 12.82 -24.47 -14.88
N SER A 230 12.16 -25.45 -14.26
CA SER A 230 10.73 -25.36 -13.90
C SER A 230 10.50 -24.26 -12.86
N MET A 231 11.36 -24.16 -11.83
CA MET A 231 11.32 -23.07 -10.85
C MET A 231 11.46 -21.70 -11.50
N ALA A 232 12.42 -21.53 -12.41
CA ALA A 232 12.64 -20.26 -13.12
C ALA A 232 11.40 -19.84 -13.94
N ARG A 233 10.75 -20.80 -14.63
CA ARG A 233 9.51 -20.56 -15.40
C ARG A 233 8.34 -20.17 -14.52
N VAL A 234 8.12 -20.89 -13.43
CA VAL A 234 7.09 -20.55 -12.42
C VAL A 234 7.24 -19.13 -11.91
N HIS A 235 8.47 -18.74 -11.56
CA HIS A 235 8.75 -17.38 -11.15
C HIS A 235 8.49 -16.36 -12.26
N GLU A 236 8.90 -16.60 -13.49
CA GLU A 236 8.73 -15.68 -14.61
C GLU A 236 7.26 -15.41 -14.94
N GLN A 237 6.41 -16.43 -14.94
CA GLN A 237 4.98 -16.34 -15.21
C GLN A 237 4.23 -15.48 -14.19
N LEU A 238 4.53 -15.64 -12.92
CA LEU A 238 3.85 -14.89 -11.85
C LEU A 238 4.09 -13.39 -11.91
N TYR A 239 5.27 -12.98 -12.34
CA TYR A 239 5.67 -11.58 -12.31
C TYR A 239 5.35 -10.79 -13.58
N HIS A 240 4.95 -11.46 -14.66
CA HIS A 240 4.39 -10.79 -15.83
C HIS A 240 2.99 -10.18 -15.58
N SER A 241 2.24 -10.69 -14.59
CA SER A 241 0.88 -10.22 -14.29
C SER A 241 0.79 -8.87 -13.56
N GLY A 242 1.91 -8.33 -13.05
CA GLY A 242 1.97 -7.02 -12.38
C GLY A 242 1.27 -6.94 -11.02
N ASN A 243 0.64 -8.01 -10.54
CA ASN A 243 -0.01 -8.06 -9.24
C ASN A 243 0.79 -8.93 -8.26
N TYR A 244 1.53 -8.27 -7.35
CA TYR A 244 2.48 -8.92 -6.44
C TYR A 244 1.84 -9.54 -5.19
N ILE A 245 0.56 -9.32 -4.92
CA ILE A 245 -0.10 -9.77 -3.68
C ILE A 245 -0.98 -10.99 -3.95
N LYS A 246 -1.82 -10.93 -4.97
CA LYS A 246 -2.73 -12.01 -5.38
C LYS A 246 -2.65 -12.24 -6.87
N VAL A 247 -2.75 -13.50 -7.27
CA VAL A 247 -2.73 -13.92 -8.67
C VAL A 247 -4.00 -14.70 -9.01
N ARG A 248 -4.48 -14.56 -10.25
CA ARG A 248 -5.53 -15.42 -10.82
C ARG A 248 -4.95 -16.82 -11.01
N LEU A 249 -5.31 -17.71 -10.08
CA LEU A 249 -4.75 -19.07 -10.04
C LEU A 249 -5.13 -19.89 -11.30
N ASP A 250 -6.36 -19.76 -11.77
CA ASP A 250 -6.86 -20.39 -12.99
C ASP A 250 -6.02 -19.99 -14.21
N GLU A 251 -5.78 -18.71 -14.44
CA GLU A 251 -4.96 -18.21 -15.55
C GLU A 251 -3.50 -18.64 -15.43
N TYR A 252 -2.97 -18.60 -14.22
CA TYR A 252 -1.60 -18.99 -13.94
C TYR A 252 -1.34 -20.48 -14.20
N LEU A 253 -2.19 -21.38 -13.68
CA LEU A 253 -2.07 -22.82 -13.92
C LEU A 253 -2.29 -23.17 -15.39
N ALA A 254 -3.24 -22.52 -16.09
CA ALA A 254 -3.45 -22.69 -17.51
C ALA A 254 -2.18 -22.36 -18.32
N ASN A 255 -1.52 -21.25 -17.99
CA ASN A 255 -0.28 -20.83 -18.64
C ASN A 255 0.85 -21.86 -18.42
N LEU A 256 1.02 -22.33 -17.17
CA LEU A 256 2.03 -23.38 -16.87
C LEU A 256 1.77 -24.68 -17.64
N VAL A 257 0.52 -25.13 -17.72
CA VAL A 257 0.15 -26.33 -18.48
C VAL A 257 0.44 -26.12 -19.95
N ASN A 258 0.12 -24.99 -20.54
CA ASN A 258 0.40 -24.69 -21.93
C ASN A 258 1.90 -24.64 -22.24
N GLU A 259 2.70 -24.00 -21.38
CA GLU A 259 4.16 -24.00 -21.49
C GLU A 259 4.75 -25.42 -21.38
N PHE A 260 4.20 -26.22 -20.48
CA PHE A 260 4.62 -27.61 -20.35
C PHE A 260 4.34 -28.39 -21.68
N LYS A 261 3.14 -28.25 -22.29
CA LYS A 261 2.81 -28.82 -23.59
C LYS A 261 3.81 -28.44 -24.67
N ASP A 262 4.14 -27.15 -24.74
CA ASP A 262 5.10 -26.64 -25.72
C ASP A 262 6.51 -27.22 -25.49
N SER A 263 6.92 -27.38 -24.22
CA SER A 263 8.24 -27.90 -23.86
C SER A 263 8.45 -29.38 -24.22
N ILE A 264 7.41 -30.20 -24.08
CA ILE A 264 7.49 -31.65 -24.45
C ILE A 264 7.41 -31.89 -25.95
N GLY A 265 6.94 -30.90 -26.72
CA GLY A 265 6.99 -30.89 -28.19
C GLY A 265 6.57 -32.19 -28.86
N ARG A 266 7.39 -32.69 -29.82
CA ARG A 266 7.11 -33.92 -30.53
C ARG A 266 7.12 -35.20 -29.67
N MET A 267 7.89 -35.21 -28.58
CA MET A 267 7.94 -36.37 -27.67
C MET A 267 6.63 -36.56 -26.88
N GLY A 268 5.88 -35.48 -26.66
CA GLY A 268 4.60 -35.52 -25.96
C GLY A 268 3.35 -35.64 -26.86
N GLN A 269 3.51 -35.74 -28.19
CA GLN A 269 2.36 -35.77 -29.13
C GLN A 269 1.36 -36.94 -28.91
N HIS A 270 1.76 -37.97 -28.16
CA HIS A 270 0.91 -39.12 -27.80
C HIS A 270 0.16 -38.94 -26.49
N ILE A 271 0.32 -37.78 -25.81
CA ILE A 271 -0.32 -37.46 -24.52
C ILE A 271 -1.22 -36.25 -24.69
N GLU A 272 -2.51 -36.41 -24.43
CA GLU A 272 -3.47 -35.30 -24.41
C GLU A 272 -3.51 -34.69 -23.01
N ILE A 273 -3.16 -33.41 -22.89
CA ILE A 273 -3.24 -32.71 -21.61
C ILE A 273 -4.42 -31.75 -21.67
N LYS A 274 -5.41 -31.94 -20.78
CA LYS A 274 -6.61 -31.10 -20.63
C LYS A 274 -6.59 -30.38 -19.29
N TYR A 275 -7.30 -29.26 -19.22
CA TYR A 275 -7.55 -28.58 -17.96
C TYR A 275 -8.95 -27.99 -17.92
N GLU A 276 -9.54 -27.98 -16.71
CA GLU A 276 -10.83 -27.39 -16.36
C GLU A 276 -10.60 -26.61 -15.06
N LEU A 277 -10.49 -25.27 -15.15
CA LEU A 277 -10.05 -24.43 -14.06
C LEU A 277 -11.10 -23.38 -13.76
N GLU A 278 -11.72 -23.45 -12.57
CA GLU A 278 -12.64 -22.43 -12.10
C GLU A 278 -11.91 -21.14 -11.74
N PRO A 279 -12.50 -19.96 -12.04
CA PRO A 279 -11.92 -18.67 -11.69
C PRO A 279 -11.66 -18.54 -10.18
N SER A 280 -10.41 -18.41 -9.79
CA SER A 280 -10.01 -18.29 -8.39
C SER A 280 -8.76 -17.43 -8.24
N SER A 281 -8.53 -16.92 -7.03
CA SER A 281 -7.36 -16.09 -6.73
C SER A 281 -6.72 -16.54 -5.43
N ILE A 282 -5.37 -16.55 -5.41
CA ILE A 282 -4.58 -16.95 -4.26
C ILE A 282 -3.41 -15.98 -4.04
N GLU A 283 -2.81 -15.98 -2.86
CA GLU A 283 -1.58 -15.25 -2.57
C GLU A 283 -0.43 -15.73 -3.47
N THR A 284 0.36 -14.78 -3.98
CA THR A 284 1.46 -15.06 -4.92
C THR A 284 2.46 -16.08 -4.39
N ALA A 285 2.79 -16.03 -3.09
CA ALA A 285 3.71 -17.00 -2.48
C ALA A 285 3.18 -18.43 -2.59
N ARG A 286 1.90 -18.66 -2.26
CA ARG A 286 1.25 -19.98 -2.37
C ARG A 286 1.11 -20.45 -3.81
N ALA A 287 0.89 -19.51 -4.75
CA ALA A 287 0.81 -19.84 -6.18
C ALA A 287 2.14 -20.37 -6.72
N ILE A 288 3.29 -19.87 -6.25
CA ILE A 288 4.62 -20.37 -6.61
C ILE A 288 4.73 -21.85 -6.26
N ASP A 289 4.44 -22.19 -5.02
CA ASP A 289 4.57 -23.56 -4.54
C ASP A 289 3.60 -24.51 -5.27
N LEU A 290 2.36 -24.07 -5.51
CA LEU A 290 1.39 -24.83 -6.34
C LEU A 290 1.85 -25.03 -7.78
N GLY A 291 2.47 -24.00 -8.38
CA GLY A 291 3.06 -24.13 -9.71
C GLY A 291 4.19 -25.14 -9.75
N LEU A 292 5.05 -25.17 -8.74
CA LEU A 292 6.11 -26.15 -8.62
C LEU A 292 5.57 -27.58 -8.43
N ILE A 293 4.56 -27.75 -7.59
CA ILE A 293 3.86 -29.02 -7.39
C ILE A 293 3.26 -29.49 -8.71
N LEU A 294 2.51 -28.63 -9.41
CA LEU A 294 1.92 -28.96 -10.72
C LEU A 294 2.99 -29.42 -11.71
N MET A 295 4.09 -28.66 -11.84
CA MET A 295 5.16 -28.97 -12.80
C MET A 295 5.86 -30.30 -12.45
N GLU A 296 6.05 -30.60 -11.17
CA GLU A 296 6.65 -31.87 -10.74
C GLU A 296 5.72 -33.05 -11.03
N ILE A 297 4.40 -32.93 -10.77
CA ILE A 297 3.42 -33.97 -11.08
C ILE A 297 3.32 -34.19 -12.60
N LEU A 298 3.27 -33.11 -13.39
CA LEU A 298 3.24 -33.22 -14.86
C LEU A 298 4.51 -33.90 -15.41
N ASN A 299 5.69 -33.56 -14.89
CA ASN A 299 6.94 -34.20 -15.27
C ASN A 299 6.96 -35.68 -14.88
N ASN A 300 6.46 -36.05 -13.70
CA ASN A 300 6.37 -37.43 -13.26
C ASN A 300 5.41 -38.25 -14.16
N ALA A 301 4.24 -37.71 -14.47
CA ALA A 301 3.30 -38.35 -15.38
C ALA A 301 3.91 -38.54 -16.78
N PHE A 302 4.57 -37.50 -17.31
CA PHE A 302 5.22 -37.58 -18.62
C PHE A 302 6.32 -38.66 -18.70
N LYS A 303 7.14 -38.79 -17.64
CA LYS A 303 8.27 -39.73 -17.61
C LYS A 303 7.87 -41.17 -17.28
N HIS A 304 6.83 -41.35 -16.45
CA HIS A 304 6.61 -42.62 -15.77
C HIS A 304 5.22 -43.23 -15.99
N ALA A 305 4.20 -42.42 -16.36
CA ALA A 305 2.83 -42.93 -16.42
C ALA A 305 2.55 -43.75 -17.70
N PHE A 306 3.20 -43.45 -18.83
CA PHE A 306 2.83 -44.01 -20.13
C PHE A 306 3.95 -44.86 -20.73
N ARG A 307 3.58 -45.98 -21.32
CA ARG A 307 4.52 -46.88 -22.01
C ARG A 307 4.64 -46.52 -23.48
N PRO A 308 5.79 -46.79 -24.14
CA PRO A 308 5.92 -46.64 -25.57
C PRO A 308 4.88 -47.51 -26.32
N GLY A 309 4.04 -46.88 -27.17
CA GLY A 309 2.99 -47.55 -27.93
C GLY A 309 1.60 -47.46 -27.32
N ASP A 310 1.43 -46.97 -26.09
CA ASP A 310 0.12 -46.72 -25.53
C ASP A 310 -0.63 -45.61 -26.30
N THR A 311 -1.95 -45.79 -26.46
CA THR A 311 -2.84 -44.84 -27.14
C THR A 311 -3.91 -44.34 -26.20
N GLY A 312 -4.36 -43.08 -26.41
CA GLY A 312 -5.38 -42.47 -25.54
C GLY A 312 -4.83 -41.99 -24.21
N ASN A 313 -3.52 -41.76 -24.13
CA ASN A 313 -2.85 -41.21 -22.94
C ASN A 313 -3.37 -39.82 -22.63
N GLN A 314 -3.81 -39.60 -21.41
CA GLN A 314 -4.41 -38.35 -20.99
C GLN A 314 -3.90 -37.92 -19.61
N ILE A 315 -3.68 -36.58 -19.44
CA ILE A 315 -3.52 -35.95 -18.18
C ILE A 315 -4.62 -34.87 -18.05
N LEU A 316 -5.33 -34.86 -16.93
CA LEU A 316 -6.38 -33.90 -16.63
C LEU A 316 -5.99 -33.07 -15.38
N VAL A 317 -6.06 -31.77 -15.54
CA VAL A 317 -5.86 -30.81 -14.44
C VAL A 317 -7.17 -30.09 -14.15
N THR A 318 -7.69 -30.21 -12.93
CA THR A 318 -8.93 -29.51 -12.54
C THR A 318 -8.71 -28.65 -11.33
N LEU A 319 -9.34 -27.48 -11.32
CA LEU A 319 -9.38 -26.56 -10.19
C LEU A 319 -10.84 -26.21 -9.89
N GLU A 320 -11.29 -26.54 -8.70
CA GLU A 320 -12.69 -26.39 -8.30
C GLU A 320 -12.78 -25.73 -6.92
N SER A 321 -13.86 -24.99 -6.69
CA SER A 321 -14.20 -24.46 -5.35
C SER A 321 -15.01 -25.51 -4.58
N ALA A 322 -14.50 -25.96 -3.44
CA ALA A 322 -15.12 -26.94 -2.56
C ALA A 322 -15.50 -26.32 -1.22
N GLY A 323 -16.56 -25.48 -1.18
CA GLY A 323 -16.92 -24.68 -0.02
C GLY A 323 -15.93 -23.52 0.19
N ASP A 324 -15.27 -23.48 1.34
CA ASP A 324 -14.24 -22.47 1.65
C ASP A 324 -12.84 -22.87 1.21
N GLU A 325 -12.65 -24.09 0.66
CA GLU A 325 -11.37 -24.61 0.20
C GLU A 325 -11.32 -24.65 -1.34
N LEU A 326 -10.12 -24.52 -1.91
CA LEU A 326 -9.86 -24.81 -3.33
C LEU A 326 -9.35 -26.24 -3.46
N ARG A 327 -9.84 -26.97 -4.45
CA ARG A 327 -9.40 -28.31 -4.78
C ARG A 327 -8.70 -28.33 -6.12
N LEU A 328 -7.38 -28.59 -6.12
CA LEU A 328 -6.59 -28.81 -7.33
C LEU A 328 -6.36 -30.32 -7.50
N THR A 329 -6.81 -30.88 -8.63
CA THR A 329 -6.62 -32.29 -8.95
C THR A 329 -5.83 -32.44 -10.23
N ILE A 330 -4.80 -33.27 -10.21
CA ILE A 330 -4.00 -33.68 -11.37
C ILE A 330 -4.08 -35.20 -11.51
N ALA A 331 -4.66 -35.69 -12.59
CA ALA A 331 -4.90 -37.12 -12.84
C ALA A 331 -4.30 -37.53 -14.17
N ASP A 332 -3.60 -38.65 -14.20
CA ASP A 332 -3.21 -39.37 -15.40
C ASP A 332 -3.96 -40.71 -15.53
N ASN A 333 -4.11 -41.22 -16.75
CA ASN A 333 -4.68 -42.54 -17.02
C ASN A 333 -3.60 -43.59 -17.36
N GLY A 334 -2.42 -43.43 -16.78
CA GLY A 334 -1.27 -44.31 -17.04
C GLY A 334 -1.27 -45.59 -16.20
N VAL A 335 -0.08 -46.19 -16.06
CA VAL A 335 0.10 -47.50 -15.41
C VAL A 335 0.01 -47.45 -13.88
N GLY A 336 0.04 -46.23 -13.28
CA GLY A 336 0.08 -46.06 -11.85
C GLY A 336 1.35 -46.61 -11.18
N PHE A 337 1.43 -46.49 -9.87
CA PHE A 337 2.51 -47.03 -9.02
C PHE A 337 1.97 -47.45 -7.66
N ASP A 338 2.70 -48.30 -6.96
CA ASP A 338 2.38 -48.63 -5.58
C ASP A 338 3.12 -47.64 -4.62
N PRO A 339 2.40 -46.74 -3.97
CA PRO A 339 3.01 -45.76 -3.05
C PRO A 339 3.78 -46.40 -1.89
N ARG A 340 3.48 -47.69 -1.56
CA ARG A 340 4.13 -48.44 -0.47
C ARG A 340 5.39 -49.19 -0.92
N SER A 341 5.54 -49.44 -2.21
CA SER A 341 6.67 -50.22 -2.78
C SER A 341 7.88 -49.33 -3.11
N VAL A 342 7.75 -48.00 -3.06
CA VAL A 342 8.86 -47.06 -3.29
C VAL A 342 9.73 -47.03 -2.05
N SER A 343 10.72 -47.93 -1.98
CA SER A 343 11.66 -48.13 -0.86
C SER A 343 12.60 -46.92 -0.61
N VAL A 344 12.67 -46.00 -1.58
CA VAL A 344 13.32 -44.70 -1.48
C VAL A 344 12.33 -43.68 -2.02
N LYS A 345 11.80 -42.78 -1.20
CA LYS A 345 11.01 -41.63 -1.68
C LYS A 345 11.86 -40.92 -2.72
N SER A 346 11.38 -40.89 -3.97
CA SER A 346 12.07 -40.11 -5.00
C SER A 346 12.08 -38.63 -4.60
N LEU A 347 13.15 -37.92 -4.93
CA LEU A 347 13.29 -36.50 -4.63
C LEU A 347 12.06 -35.68 -5.04
N GLY A 348 11.35 -36.10 -6.12
CA GLY A 348 10.13 -35.45 -6.60
C GLY A 348 8.94 -35.60 -5.67
N ILE A 349 8.73 -36.82 -5.15
CA ILE A 349 7.64 -37.08 -4.21
C ILE A 349 7.87 -36.32 -2.90
N SER A 350 9.10 -36.31 -2.37
CA SER A 350 9.43 -35.53 -1.20
C SER A 350 9.22 -34.04 -1.40
N LEU A 351 9.59 -33.49 -2.56
CA LEU A 351 9.37 -32.09 -2.90
C LEU A 351 7.88 -31.72 -2.93
N ILE A 352 7.02 -32.59 -3.50
CA ILE A 352 5.58 -32.38 -3.52
C ILE A 352 5.00 -32.36 -2.11
N GLU A 353 5.45 -33.30 -1.25
CA GLU A 353 5.02 -33.36 0.17
C GLU A 353 5.45 -32.10 0.92
N ASP A 354 6.74 -31.72 0.85
CA ASP A 354 7.30 -30.56 1.55
C ASP A 354 6.63 -29.26 1.13
N LEU A 355 6.43 -29.03 -0.17
CA LEU A 355 5.74 -27.85 -0.69
C LEU A 355 4.26 -27.82 -0.29
N SER A 356 3.58 -28.97 -0.26
CA SER A 356 2.19 -29.05 0.18
C SER A 356 2.06 -28.68 1.67
N GLU A 357 2.99 -29.15 2.51
CA GLU A 357 3.03 -28.76 3.91
C GLU A 357 3.31 -27.25 4.10
N GLN A 358 4.24 -26.72 3.31
CA GLN A 358 4.60 -25.27 3.36
C GLN A 358 3.41 -24.36 3.10
N ILE A 359 2.51 -24.72 2.18
CA ILE A 359 1.29 -23.95 1.89
C ILE A 359 0.09 -24.35 2.74
N ASN A 360 0.28 -25.24 3.74
CA ASN A 360 -0.79 -25.83 4.55
C ASN A 360 -1.89 -26.51 3.70
N ALA A 361 -1.52 -27.16 2.60
CA ALA A 361 -2.44 -27.92 1.78
C ALA A 361 -2.43 -29.39 2.19
N ARG A 362 -3.61 -30.02 2.21
CA ARG A 362 -3.73 -31.45 2.41
C ARG A 362 -3.58 -32.16 1.07
N LEU A 363 -2.55 -33.00 0.92
CA LEU A 363 -2.28 -33.81 -0.26
C LEU A 363 -2.87 -35.23 -0.10
N GLU A 364 -3.63 -35.66 -1.08
CA GLU A 364 -4.10 -37.04 -1.22
C GLU A 364 -3.58 -37.62 -2.55
N VAL A 365 -2.98 -38.81 -2.48
CA VAL A 365 -2.47 -39.53 -3.67
C VAL A 365 -3.16 -40.87 -3.78
N GLN A 366 -3.85 -41.09 -4.91
CA GLN A 366 -4.48 -42.35 -5.24
C GLN A 366 -3.84 -42.89 -6.53
N SER A 367 -3.25 -44.09 -6.46
CA SER A 367 -2.61 -44.69 -7.59
C SER A 367 -3.01 -46.16 -7.74
N GLN A 368 -3.43 -46.52 -8.94
CA GLN A 368 -3.92 -47.85 -9.34
C GLN A 368 -3.40 -48.17 -10.74
N SER A 369 -3.60 -49.43 -11.18
CA SER A 369 -3.23 -49.86 -12.55
C SER A 369 -3.94 -49.10 -13.69
N SER A 370 -4.87 -48.20 -13.36
CA SER A 370 -5.62 -47.33 -14.29
C SER A 370 -5.20 -45.85 -14.25
N GLY A 371 -4.12 -45.54 -13.51
CA GLY A 371 -3.60 -44.18 -13.44
C GLY A 371 -3.31 -43.69 -12.01
N THR A 372 -2.81 -42.47 -11.93
CA THR A 372 -2.53 -41.78 -10.67
C THR A 372 -3.31 -40.48 -10.59
N THR A 373 -3.84 -40.17 -9.38
CA THR A 373 -4.53 -38.93 -9.08
C THR A 373 -3.90 -38.31 -7.86
N HIS A 374 -3.46 -37.06 -8.00
CA HIS A 374 -3.03 -36.20 -6.90
C HIS A 374 -4.09 -35.14 -6.65
N THR A 375 -4.55 -35.00 -5.41
CA THR A 375 -5.54 -34.01 -5.01
C THR A 375 -4.98 -33.18 -3.88
N LEU A 376 -4.95 -31.84 -4.08
CA LEU A 376 -4.56 -30.85 -3.09
C LEU A 376 -5.80 -30.08 -2.63
N TYR A 377 -6.02 -30.04 -1.35
CA TYR A 377 -7.02 -29.18 -0.70
C TYR A 377 -6.28 -27.98 -0.08
N ILE A 378 -6.64 -26.77 -0.51
CA ILE A 378 -5.84 -25.56 -0.32
C ILE A 378 -6.60 -24.54 0.53
#